data_fb93da297fab423110c77c004e2c495c
#
_entry.id   fb93da297fab423110c77c004e2c495c
#
_cell.length_a   1.000
_cell.length_b   1.000
_cell.length_c   1.000
_cell.angle_alpha   90.00
_cell.angle_beta   90.00
_cell.angle_gamma   90.00
#
_symmetry.space_group_name_H-M   'P 1'
#
loop_
_entity.id
_entity.type
_entity.pdbx_description
1 polymer ?
#
loop_
_entity_poly.entity_id
_entity_poly.type
_entity_poly.pdbx_seq_one_letter_code
_entity_poly.pdbx_strand_id
1 'polypeptide(L)'
;MSSPSSLPTADVLVLGPHPDDSEIANAGTLLLLQRAGQRVVLLDVTRGEKGSRGTAAERAAEAAAAAQQLGVLARGNLGLPDTGVRVDDHATDLLVGAMRAVRPTLLLGPHAQDVHPDHTAVAQLAERAWFLAGLRNYQPQLGAPHRPRVFLRYPGNRPIEPTLVVDITAVADQKAAVVRCFRSQLNPPDRAHLVLGLDVAERALVRDQFYGARIGVRAGEPFWHDGPLPVRDVAPLLG
;
A
#
# COMPACT_ATOMS: atom_id res chain seq x y z
N MET A 1 6.55 8.00 14.60
CA MET A 1 5.63 8.02 13.44
C MET A 1 4.77 9.28 13.54
N SER A 2 4.57 9.97 12.41
CA SER A 2 3.81 11.22 12.36
C SER A 2 2.32 10.97 12.57
N SER A 3 1.63 11.90 13.26
CA SER A 3 0.16 11.91 13.33
C SER A 3 -0.43 12.10 11.92
N PRO A 4 -1.61 11.53 11.61
CA PRO A 4 -2.24 11.67 10.30
C PRO A 4 -2.38 13.11 9.81
N SER A 5 -2.64 14.04 10.73
CA SER A 5 -2.79 15.48 10.44
C SER A 5 -1.46 16.22 10.20
N SER A 6 -0.31 15.60 10.50
CA SER A 6 1.02 16.20 10.32
C SER A 6 1.74 15.64 9.07
N LEU A 7 1.07 14.82 8.25
CA LEU A 7 1.66 14.30 7.03
C LEU A 7 1.84 15.42 5.98
N PRO A 8 2.98 15.43 5.27
CA PRO A 8 3.24 16.41 4.23
C PRO A 8 2.38 16.18 2.99
N THR A 9 2.17 17.21 2.19
CA THR A 9 1.55 17.08 0.87
C THR A 9 2.42 16.23 -0.05
N ALA A 10 1.80 15.32 -0.81
CA ALA A 10 2.48 14.41 -1.71
C ALA A 10 1.61 14.05 -2.93
N ASP A 11 2.23 13.47 -3.94
CA ASP A 11 1.57 13.11 -5.19
C ASP A 11 0.86 11.76 -5.06
N VAL A 12 1.38 10.89 -4.18
CA VAL A 12 0.90 9.53 -3.95
C VAL A 12 0.72 9.28 -2.44
N LEU A 13 -0.42 8.72 -2.06
CA LEU A 13 -0.67 8.14 -0.74
C LEU A 13 -0.88 6.64 -0.88
N VAL A 14 -0.16 5.86 -0.10
CA VAL A 14 -0.29 4.40 -0.04
C VAL A 14 -0.82 3.99 1.32
N LEU A 15 -1.91 3.23 1.33
CA LEU A 15 -2.50 2.68 2.55
C LEU A 15 -2.07 1.23 2.71
N GLY A 16 -1.38 0.91 3.80
CA GLY A 16 -1.06 -0.47 4.21
C GLY A 16 -1.89 -0.88 5.42
N PRO A 17 -2.63 -2.00 5.40
CA PRO A 17 -3.27 -2.53 6.61
C PRO A 17 -2.29 -2.71 7.76
N HIS A 18 -1.12 -3.30 7.47
CA HIS A 18 -0.01 -3.50 8.42
C HIS A 18 1.31 -2.98 7.84
N PRO A 19 2.31 -2.72 8.71
CA PRO A 19 3.68 -2.45 8.25
C PRO A 19 4.23 -3.68 7.51
N ASP A 20 4.52 -3.57 6.24
CA ASP A 20 5.02 -4.51 5.22
C ASP A 20 4.08 -4.67 4.00
N ASP A 21 2.76 -4.55 4.15
CA ASP A 21 1.79 -4.77 3.07
C ASP A 21 2.05 -3.86 1.85
N SER A 22 2.33 -2.58 2.11
CA SER A 22 2.63 -1.60 1.05
C SER A 22 3.87 -1.97 0.26
N GLU A 23 4.91 -2.47 0.93
CA GLU A 23 6.17 -2.85 0.31
C GLU A 23 6.05 -4.17 -0.45
N ILE A 24 5.42 -5.16 0.15
CA ILE A 24 5.17 -6.46 -0.48
C ILE A 24 4.38 -6.26 -1.77
N ALA A 25 3.37 -5.40 -1.75
CA ALA A 25 2.48 -5.21 -2.89
C ALA A 25 3.05 -4.25 -3.95
N ASN A 26 3.70 -3.15 -3.53
CA ASN A 26 3.87 -1.98 -4.41
C ASN A 26 5.31 -1.44 -4.46
N ALA A 27 6.31 -2.03 -3.76
CA ALA A 27 7.62 -1.40 -3.67
C ALA A 27 8.28 -1.15 -5.03
N GLY A 28 8.04 -2.00 -6.03
CA GLY A 28 8.53 -1.78 -7.39
C GLY A 28 7.93 -0.53 -8.02
N THR A 29 6.60 -0.40 -7.98
CA THR A 29 5.88 0.79 -8.47
C THR A 29 6.31 2.04 -7.72
N LEU A 30 6.49 1.96 -6.39
CA LEU A 30 6.95 3.09 -5.58
C LEU A 30 8.37 3.53 -5.95
N LEU A 31 9.29 2.60 -6.20
CA LEU A 31 10.64 2.90 -6.69
C LEU A 31 10.61 3.59 -8.07
N LEU A 32 9.75 3.15 -8.97
CA LEU A 32 9.57 3.79 -10.28
C LEU A 32 8.99 5.20 -10.15
N LEU A 33 7.98 5.39 -9.29
CA LEU A 33 7.41 6.70 -9.01
C LEU A 33 8.45 7.66 -8.43
N GLN A 34 9.28 7.19 -7.49
CA GLN A 34 10.38 7.95 -6.94
C GLN A 34 11.41 8.36 -8.00
N ARG A 35 11.80 7.44 -8.90
CA ARG A 35 12.67 7.75 -10.03
C ARG A 35 12.09 8.81 -10.98
N ALA A 36 10.74 8.83 -11.08
CA ALA A 36 10.02 9.85 -11.84
C ALA A 36 9.81 11.16 -11.07
N GLY A 37 10.42 11.32 -9.88
CA GLY A 37 10.34 12.53 -9.07
C GLY A 37 9.02 12.71 -8.30
N GLN A 38 8.18 11.67 -8.22
CA GLN A 38 6.91 11.74 -7.49
C GLN A 38 7.15 11.60 -5.99
N ARG A 39 6.47 12.42 -5.19
CA ARG A 39 6.53 12.38 -3.73
C ARG A 39 5.52 11.36 -3.21
N VAL A 40 5.99 10.41 -2.42
CA VAL A 40 5.20 9.30 -1.89
C VAL A 40 5.10 9.41 -0.37
N VAL A 41 3.91 9.22 0.18
CA VAL A 41 3.65 9.03 1.60
C VAL A 41 3.07 7.64 1.81
N LEU A 42 3.64 6.89 2.77
CA LEU A 42 3.08 5.64 3.27
C LEU A 42 2.24 5.91 4.52
N LEU A 43 1.13 5.22 4.66
CA LEU A 43 0.25 5.29 5.83
C LEU A 43 -0.20 3.89 6.22
N ASP A 44 0.41 3.37 7.29
CA ASP A 44 -0.03 2.12 7.89
C ASP A 44 -1.30 2.36 8.72
N VAL A 45 -2.25 1.45 8.65
CA VAL A 45 -3.50 1.55 9.41
C VAL A 45 -3.33 1.02 10.83
N THR A 46 -2.62 -0.07 11.01
CA THR A 46 -2.28 -0.67 12.31
C THR A 46 -0.77 -0.67 12.55
N ARG A 47 -0.34 -1.06 13.75
CA ARG A 47 1.08 -1.27 14.06
C ARG A 47 1.53 -2.71 13.87
N GLY A 48 0.62 -3.61 13.48
CA GLY A 48 0.90 -5.04 13.38
C GLY A 48 1.22 -5.68 14.73
N GLU A 49 0.68 -5.14 15.82
CA GLU A 49 1.04 -5.49 17.20
C GLU A 49 0.53 -6.86 17.66
N LYS A 50 -0.39 -7.48 16.91
CA LYS A 50 -0.86 -8.84 17.15
C LYS A 50 -0.28 -9.87 16.20
N GLY A 51 0.66 -9.46 15.34
CA GLY A 51 1.37 -10.39 14.48
C GLY A 51 2.08 -11.47 15.28
N SER A 52 2.13 -12.68 14.74
CA SER A 52 2.77 -13.83 15.40
C SER A 52 4.29 -13.66 15.56
N ARG A 53 4.88 -12.63 14.96
CA ARG A 53 6.33 -12.39 14.90
C ARG A 53 6.66 -10.91 14.99
N GLY A 54 7.77 -10.66 15.65
CA GLY A 54 8.24 -9.32 15.87
C GLY A 54 7.35 -8.55 16.85
N THR A 55 7.95 -7.71 17.64
CA THR A 55 7.25 -6.73 18.48
C THR A 55 6.82 -5.54 17.64
N ALA A 56 5.86 -4.75 18.12
CA ALA A 56 5.48 -3.49 17.47
C ALA A 56 6.68 -2.53 17.29
N ALA A 57 7.63 -2.54 18.22
CA ALA A 57 8.85 -1.72 18.14
C ALA A 57 9.79 -2.22 17.03
N GLU A 58 10.01 -3.53 16.91
CA GLU A 58 10.82 -4.13 15.85
C GLU A 58 10.18 -3.84 14.48
N ARG A 59 8.88 -4.09 14.32
CA ARG A 59 8.17 -3.80 13.08
C ARG A 59 8.21 -2.32 12.70
N ALA A 60 8.17 -1.42 13.70
CA ALA A 60 8.33 0.01 13.45
C ALA A 60 9.74 0.38 12.95
N ALA A 61 10.79 -0.26 13.50
CA ALA A 61 12.16 -0.06 13.04
C ALA A 61 12.37 -0.62 11.62
N GLU A 62 11.83 -1.79 11.33
CA GLU A 62 11.86 -2.43 10.01
C GLU A 62 11.13 -1.56 8.97
N ALA A 63 9.94 -1.05 9.33
CA ALA A 63 9.17 -0.14 8.48
C ALA A 63 9.91 1.18 8.21
N ALA A 64 10.63 1.72 9.19
CA ALA A 64 11.45 2.91 9.00
C ALA A 64 12.62 2.64 8.05
N ALA A 65 13.29 1.48 8.17
CA ALA A 65 14.36 1.07 7.27
C ALA A 65 13.84 0.88 5.82
N ALA A 66 12.68 0.25 5.65
CA ALA A 66 12.04 0.09 4.34
C ALA A 66 11.66 1.44 3.73
N ALA A 67 11.09 2.36 4.52
CA ALA A 67 10.75 3.71 4.08
C ALA A 67 11.99 4.51 3.61
N GLN A 68 13.10 4.38 4.34
CA GLN A 68 14.37 4.99 3.96
C GLN A 68 14.89 4.41 2.63
N GLN A 69 14.84 3.09 2.47
CA GLN A 69 15.29 2.41 1.26
C GLN A 69 14.43 2.74 0.03
N LEU A 70 13.12 2.91 0.23
CA LEU A 70 12.19 3.40 -0.80
C LEU A 70 12.41 4.87 -1.14
N GLY A 71 13.00 5.67 -0.25
CA GLY A 71 13.13 7.11 -0.41
C GLY A 71 11.81 7.86 -0.28
N VAL A 72 10.81 7.32 0.42
CA VAL A 72 9.51 7.98 0.58
C VAL A 72 9.60 9.24 1.43
N LEU A 73 8.74 10.21 1.15
CA LEU A 73 8.76 11.53 1.81
C LEU A 73 8.41 11.41 3.30
N ALA A 74 7.45 10.56 3.64
CA ALA A 74 7.05 10.29 5.02
C ALA A 74 6.36 8.94 5.15
N ARG A 75 6.34 8.41 6.39
CA ARG A 75 5.52 7.28 6.80
C ARG A 75 4.77 7.64 8.07
N GLY A 76 3.45 7.47 8.04
CA GLY A 76 2.55 7.62 9.17
C GLY A 76 1.93 6.31 9.62
N ASN A 77 1.21 6.35 10.74
CA ASN A 77 0.42 5.22 11.22
C ASN A 77 -0.85 5.74 11.89
N LEU A 78 -2.01 5.16 11.57
CA LEU A 78 -3.28 5.57 12.16
C LEU A 78 -3.46 5.04 13.59
N GLY A 79 -2.73 3.99 13.97
CA GLY A 79 -2.80 3.40 15.30
C GLY A 79 -4.11 2.67 15.58
N LEU A 80 -4.86 2.27 14.55
CA LEU A 80 -6.02 1.42 14.72
C LEU A 80 -5.60 0.03 15.23
N PRO A 81 -6.47 -0.66 15.99
CA PRO A 81 -6.11 -1.93 16.60
C PRO A 81 -5.91 -3.02 15.52
N ASP A 82 -4.76 -3.69 15.58
CA ASP A 82 -4.46 -4.84 14.74
C ASP A 82 -5.47 -5.98 15.02
N THR A 83 -5.90 -6.69 13.98
CA THR A 83 -6.97 -7.71 13.98
C THR A 83 -8.36 -7.19 14.42
N GLY A 84 -8.50 -5.90 14.53
CA GLY A 84 -9.71 -5.25 15.02
C GLY A 84 -10.10 -3.99 14.27
N VAL A 85 -9.60 -3.81 13.05
CA VAL A 85 -9.97 -2.66 12.21
C VAL A 85 -11.47 -2.72 11.91
N ARG A 86 -12.17 -1.61 12.21
CA ARG A 86 -13.61 -1.49 11.98
C ARG A 86 -13.90 -0.41 10.96
N VAL A 87 -14.95 -0.64 10.18
CA VAL A 87 -15.47 0.36 9.24
C VAL A 87 -16.48 1.23 10.00
N ASP A 88 -15.97 2.19 10.75
CA ASP A 88 -16.73 3.13 11.55
C ASP A 88 -16.38 4.60 11.22
N ASP A 89 -17.10 5.52 11.85
CA ASP A 89 -16.89 6.94 11.60
C ASP A 89 -15.52 7.43 12.10
N HIS A 90 -15.03 6.90 13.23
CA HIS A 90 -13.72 7.27 13.76
C HIS A 90 -12.59 6.90 12.80
N ALA A 91 -12.53 5.65 12.34
CA ALA A 91 -11.53 5.20 11.39
C ALA A 91 -11.66 5.92 10.03
N THR A 92 -12.90 6.19 9.60
CA THR A 92 -13.19 6.96 8.39
C THR A 92 -12.65 8.39 8.50
N ASP A 93 -12.89 9.06 9.62
CA ASP A 93 -12.43 10.45 9.85
C ASP A 93 -10.90 10.55 9.87
N LEU A 94 -10.21 9.58 10.45
CA LEU A 94 -8.74 9.51 10.41
C LEU A 94 -8.22 9.43 8.98
N LEU A 95 -8.80 8.57 8.13
CA LEU A 95 -8.41 8.46 6.73
C LEU A 95 -8.77 9.69 5.91
N VAL A 96 -9.95 10.28 6.12
CA VAL A 96 -10.36 11.55 5.47
C VAL A 96 -9.38 12.66 5.83
N GLY A 97 -9.01 12.77 7.12
CA GLY A 97 -8.03 13.75 7.57
C GLY A 97 -6.67 13.56 6.90
N ALA A 98 -6.18 12.33 6.81
CA ALA A 98 -4.93 12.00 6.13
C ALA A 98 -4.99 12.33 4.63
N MET A 99 -6.04 11.96 3.92
CA MET A 99 -6.21 12.28 2.49
C MET A 99 -6.26 13.78 2.23
N ARG A 100 -6.92 14.55 3.11
CA ARG A 100 -6.99 16.01 3.01
C ARG A 100 -5.68 16.69 3.36
N ALA A 101 -4.89 16.13 4.29
CA ALA A 101 -3.56 16.65 4.63
C ALA A 101 -2.55 16.38 3.50
N VAL A 102 -2.47 15.14 3.04
CA VAL A 102 -1.53 14.72 1.99
C VAL A 102 -1.91 15.27 0.61
N ARG A 103 -3.18 15.39 0.30
CA ARG A 103 -3.73 15.88 -1.00
C ARG A 103 -3.19 15.10 -2.21
N PRO A 104 -3.19 13.76 -2.20
CA PRO A 104 -2.59 12.97 -3.26
C PRO A 104 -3.43 12.99 -4.54
N THR A 105 -2.77 12.89 -5.69
CA THR A 105 -3.44 12.63 -6.97
C THR A 105 -3.76 11.15 -7.13
N LEU A 106 -2.85 10.27 -6.65
CA LEU A 106 -2.97 8.82 -6.69
C LEU A 106 -3.09 8.27 -5.26
N LEU A 107 -4.14 7.49 -5.05
CA LEU A 107 -4.31 6.64 -3.86
C LEU A 107 -4.03 5.19 -4.24
N LEU A 108 -3.16 4.51 -3.49
CA LEU A 108 -3.00 3.05 -3.53
C LEU A 108 -3.57 2.46 -2.25
N GLY A 109 -4.35 1.40 -2.34
CA GLY A 109 -4.94 0.73 -1.18
C GLY A 109 -5.15 -0.76 -1.45
N PRO A 110 -5.47 -1.56 -0.42
CA PRO A 110 -5.71 -2.98 -0.61
C PRO A 110 -7.00 -3.24 -1.40
N HIS A 111 -7.02 -4.35 -2.12
CA HIS A 111 -8.23 -4.86 -2.76
C HIS A 111 -9.16 -5.50 -1.73
N ALA A 112 -10.48 -5.40 -1.94
CA ALA A 112 -11.47 -5.88 -0.99
C ALA A 112 -11.53 -7.43 -0.86
N GLN A 113 -11.05 -8.15 -1.87
CA GLN A 113 -11.01 -9.61 -1.84
C GLN A 113 -9.72 -10.10 -1.16
N ASP A 114 -9.79 -10.33 0.14
CA ASP A 114 -8.69 -10.86 0.93
C ASP A 114 -9.18 -11.88 1.96
N VAL A 115 -8.27 -12.69 2.50
CA VAL A 115 -8.54 -13.60 3.63
C VAL A 115 -8.33 -12.92 4.97
N HIS A 116 -7.53 -11.84 5.01
CA HIS A 116 -7.26 -11.11 6.24
C HIS A 116 -8.40 -10.11 6.51
N PRO A 117 -9.05 -10.17 7.68
CA PRO A 117 -10.19 -9.30 7.99
C PRO A 117 -9.82 -7.81 7.95
N ASP A 118 -8.62 -7.44 8.42
CA ASP A 118 -8.17 -6.04 8.39
C ASP A 118 -7.96 -5.54 6.96
N HIS A 119 -7.43 -6.37 6.04
CA HIS A 119 -7.29 -5.98 4.63
C HIS A 119 -8.65 -5.64 4.02
N THR A 120 -9.65 -6.49 4.26
CA THR A 120 -11.02 -6.24 3.81
C THR A 120 -11.61 -4.98 4.43
N ALA A 121 -11.42 -4.78 5.74
CA ALA A 121 -11.90 -3.59 6.44
C ALA A 121 -11.21 -2.31 5.93
N VAL A 122 -9.88 -2.33 5.73
CA VAL A 122 -9.12 -1.19 5.21
C VAL A 122 -9.52 -0.86 3.77
N ALA A 123 -9.80 -1.87 2.94
CA ALA A 123 -10.30 -1.65 1.58
C ALA A 123 -11.63 -0.88 1.59
N GLN A 124 -12.57 -1.29 2.45
CA GLN A 124 -13.88 -0.62 2.61
C GLN A 124 -13.73 0.79 3.20
N LEU A 125 -12.86 0.96 4.20
CA LEU A 125 -12.53 2.27 4.78
C LEU A 125 -11.94 3.20 3.75
N ALA A 126 -10.99 2.71 2.93
CA ALA A 126 -10.35 3.49 1.89
C ALA A 126 -11.36 4.00 0.85
N GLU A 127 -12.29 3.14 0.42
CA GLU A 127 -13.34 3.51 -0.52
C GLU A 127 -14.29 4.56 0.06
N ARG A 128 -14.76 4.33 1.30
CA ARG A 128 -15.61 5.28 2.03
C ARG A 128 -14.92 6.63 2.23
N ALA A 129 -13.67 6.61 2.71
CA ALA A 129 -12.90 7.83 2.95
C ALA A 129 -12.56 8.57 1.65
N TRP A 130 -12.21 7.86 0.58
CA TRP A 130 -11.96 8.43 -0.74
C TRP A 130 -13.16 9.25 -1.25
N PHE A 131 -14.39 8.71 -1.09
CA PHE A 131 -15.60 9.44 -1.46
C PHE A 131 -15.82 10.66 -0.56
N LEU A 132 -15.79 10.46 0.76
CA LEU A 132 -16.13 11.49 1.75
C LEU A 132 -15.10 12.62 1.82
N ALA A 133 -13.82 12.34 1.56
CA ALA A 133 -12.75 13.35 1.55
C ALA A 133 -12.99 14.48 0.52
N GLY A 134 -13.71 14.17 -0.57
CA GLY A 134 -14.10 15.15 -1.58
C GLY A 134 -15.32 16.00 -1.21
N LEU A 135 -16.06 15.66 -0.18
CA LEU A 135 -17.28 16.36 0.20
C LEU A 135 -16.97 17.59 1.07
N ARG A 136 -17.39 18.77 0.60
CA ARG A 136 -17.14 20.04 1.29
C ARG A 136 -17.71 20.09 2.72
N ASN A 137 -18.90 19.53 2.91
CA ASN A 137 -19.63 19.62 4.17
C ASN A 137 -19.39 18.41 5.10
N TYR A 138 -18.60 17.43 4.67
CA TYR A 138 -18.21 16.30 5.53
C TYR A 138 -17.03 16.73 6.40
N GLN A 139 -17.20 16.73 7.73
CA GLN A 139 -16.15 17.01 8.72
C GLN A 139 -15.19 18.15 8.28
N PRO A 140 -15.68 19.41 8.12
CA PRO A 140 -14.87 20.51 7.58
C PRO A 140 -13.65 20.84 8.44
N GLN A 141 -13.64 20.48 9.73
CA GLN A 141 -12.49 20.63 10.64
C GLN A 141 -11.31 19.73 10.29
N LEU A 142 -11.51 18.68 9.47
CA LEU A 142 -10.44 17.77 9.01
C LEU A 142 -9.66 18.34 7.81
N GLY A 143 -9.92 19.59 7.41
CA GLY A 143 -9.21 20.27 6.33
C GLY A 143 -10.06 20.45 5.06
N ALA A 144 -9.49 21.17 4.09
CA ALA A 144 -10.16 21.48 2.83
C ALA A 144 -10.44 20.19 2.01
N PRO A 145 -11.61 20.13 1.33
CA PRO A 145 -11.98 18.94 0.56
C PRO A 145 -10.90 18.56 -0.46
N HIS A 146 -10.62 17.28 -0.53
CA HIS A 146 -9.72 16.71 -1.53
C HIS A 146 -10.05 15.26 -1.79
N ARG A 147 -10.30 14.91 -3.06
CA ARG A 147 -10.48 13.52 -3.50
C ARG A 147 -9.35 13.16 -4.45
N PRO A 148 -8.55 12.11 -4.14
CA PRO A 148 -7.60 11.56 -5.10
C PRO A 148 -8.28 11.26 -6.44
N ARG A 149 -7.63 11.65 -7.54
CA ARG A 149 -8.21 11.49 -8.88
C ARG A 149 -8.21 10.04 -9.35
N VAL A 150 -7.21 9.28 -8.93
CA VAL A 150 -7.05 7.85 -9.26
C VAL A 150 -6.96 7.07 -7.95
N PHE A 151 -7.72 5.99 -7.87
CA PHE A 151 -7.63 5.03 -6.78
C PHE A 151 -7.36 3.64 -7.37
N LEU A 152 -6.13 3.14 -7.19
CA LEU A 152 -5.73 1.79 -7.58
C LEU A 152 -5.71 0.89 -6.35
N ARG A 153 -6.21 -0.33 -6.53
CA ARG A 153 -6.25 -1.35 -5.48
C ARG A 153 -5.26 -2.47 -5.80
N TYR A 154 -4.39 -2.78 -4.86
CA TYR A 154 -3.40 -3.84 -4.99
C TYR A 154 -3.86 -5.13 -4.28
N PRO A 155 -3.45 -6.33 -4.73
CA PRO A 155 -3.77 -7.58 -4.06
C PRO A 155 -2.98 -7.74 -2.76
N GLY A 156 -3.63 -8.24 -1.72
CA GLY A 156 -2.98 -8.73 -0.51
C GLY A 156 -2.63 -10.22 -0.62
N ASN A 157 -3.31 -11.05 0.16
CA ASN A 157 -3.06 -12.49 0.22
C ASN A 157 -3.74 -13.29 -0.91
N ARG A 158 -4.75 -12.74 -1.56
CA ARG A 158 -5.43 -13.38 -2.70
C ARG A 158 -5.00 -12.72 -4.01
N PRO A 159 -4.80 -13.51 -5.07
CA PRO A 159 -4.61 -12.95 -6.41
C PRO A 159 -5.88 -12.24 -6.87
N ILE A 160 -5.70 -11.24 -7.73
CA ILE A 160 -6.81 -10.52 -8.40
C ILE A 160 -6.70 -10.67 -9.90
N GLU A 161 -7.80 -10.43 -10.62
CA GLU A 161 -7.74 -10.16 -12.04
C GLU A 161 -7.48 -8.66 -12.23
N PRO A 162 -6.25 -8.27 -12.65
CA PRO A 162 -5.86 -6.87 -12.68
C PRO A 162 -6.44 -6.16 -13.90
N THR A 163 -6.72 -4.87 -13.76
CA THR A 163 -7.04 -3.98 -14.89
C THR A 163 -5.79 -3.32 -15.47
N LEU A 164 -4.68 -3.33 -14.72
CA LEU A 164 -3.36 -2.91 -15.20
C LEU A 164 -2.26 -3.64 -14.42
N VAL A 165 -1.11 -3.81 -15.06
CA VAL A 165 0.10 -4.35 -14.45
C VAL A 165 1.24 -3.39 -14.76
N VAL A 166 1.98 -2.99 -13.73
CA VAL A 166 3.17 -2.14 -13.86
C VAL A 166 4.40 -3.02 -14.05
N ASP A 167 5.13 -2.84 -15.16
CA ASP A 167 6.42 -3.49 -15.35
C ASP A 167 7.44 -2.94 -14.35
N ILE A 168 7.87 -3.79 -13.42
CA ILE A 168 8.86 -3.46 -12.39
C ILE A 168 10.21 -4.17 -12.63
N THR A 169 10.43 -4.74 -13.81
CA THR A 169 11.64 -5.50 -14.14
C THR A 169 12.92 -4.75 -13.78
N ALA A 170 12.97 -3.44 -14.08
CA ALA A 170 14.14 -2.59 -13.84
C ALA A 170 14.45 -2.33 -12.35
N VAL A 171 13.53 -2.67 -11.45
CA VAL A 171 13.63 -2.43 -9.99
C VAL A 171 13.33 -3.67 -9.15
N ALA A 172 13.13 -4.83 -9.77
CA ALA A 172 12.71 -6.05 -9.07
C ALA A 172 13.67 -6.46 -7.94
N ASP A 173 14.98 -6.34 -8.17
CA ASP A 173 15.99 -6.69 -7.17
C ASP A 173 16.01 -5.66 -6.02
N GLN A 174 15.75 -4.38 -6.31
CA GLN A 174 15.60 -3.34 -5.29
C GLN A 174 14.32 -3.54 -4.45
N LYS A 175 13.20 -3.92 -5.08
CA LYS A 175 11.99 -4.32 -4.38
C LYS A 175 12.27 -5.45 -3.38
N ALA A 176 12.97 -6.49 -3.83
CA ALA A 176 13.34 -7.60 -2.96
C ALA A 176 14.16 -7.15 -1.74
N ALA A 177 15.08 -6.19 -1.93
CA ALA A 177 15.86 -5.62 -0.83
C ALA A 177 14.98 -4.85 0.17
N VAL A 178 14.01 -4.06 -0.33
CA VAL A 178 13.04 -3.32 0.50
C VAL A 178 12.20 -4.29 1.34
N VAL A 179 11.63 -5.33 0.73
CA VAL A 179 10.81 -6.32 1.45
C VAL A 179 11.63 -7.05 2.52
N ARG A 180 12.92 -7.32 2.27
CA ARG A 180 13.83 -7.93 3.25
C ARG A 180 14.18 -7.04 4.45
N CYS A 181 13.78 -5.77 4.47
CA CYS A 181 13.87 -4.95 5.68
C CYS A 181 13.00 -5.50 6.81
N PHE A 182 11.89 -6.17 6.49
CA PHE A 182 10.97 -6.77 7.45
C PHE A 182 11.46 -8.16 7.91
N ARG A 183 12.62 -8.18 8.56
CA ARG A 183 13.33 -9.42 8.95
C ARG A 183 12.50 -10.29 9.88
N SER A 184 11.71 -9.69 10.78
CA SER A 184 10.81 -10.43 11.67
C SER A 184 9.75 -11.22 10.91
N GLN A 185 9.43 -10.85 9.68
CA GLN A 185 8.43 -11.50 8.82
C GLN A 185 9.05 -12.54 7.86
N LEU A 186 10.39 -12.56 7.76
CA LEU A 186 11.14 -13.53 6.95
C LEU A 186 11.44 -14.80 7.76
N ASN A 187 11.60 -15.94 7.08
CA ASN A 187 12.11 -17.20 7.62
C ASN A 187 11.63 -17.55 9.04
N PRO A 188 10.42 -18.06 9.19
CA PRO A 188 9.95 -18.51 10.49
C PRO A 188 10.84 -19.59 11.07
N PRO A 189 11.24 -19.47 12.34
CA PRO A 189 12.08 -20.49 12.99
C PRO A 189 11.42 -21.87 13.05
N ASP A 190 10.10 -21.93 12.98
CA ASP A 190 9.31 -23.14 13.27
C ASP A 190 8.52 -23.70 12.07
N ARG A 191 8.66 -23.16 10.87
CA ARG A 191 7.88 -23.55 9.68
C ARG A 191 6.36 -23.67 9.89
N ALA A 192 5.85 -23.19 11.00
CA ALA A 192 4.45 -23.31 11.40
C ALA A 192 3.53 -22.31 10.67
N HIS A 193 3.91 -21.83 9.49
CA HIS A 193 3.07 -20.95 8.72
C HIS A 193 2.15 -21.70 7.76
N LEU A 194 0.89 -21.24 7.72
CA LEU A 194 -0.19 -21.72 6.84
C LEU A 194 0.13 -21.72 5.34
N VAL A 195 1.23 -21.10 4.92
CA VAL A 195 1.65 -21.01 3.52
C VAL A 195 3.04 -21.62 3.35
N LEU A 196 3.05 -22.93 3.38
CA LEU A 196 3.97 -23.85 2.74
C LEU A 196 5.33 -23.27 2.27
N GLY A 197 6.27 -23.09 3.22
CA GLY A 197 7.69 -23.12 2.90
C GLY A 197 8.32 -21.90 2.26
N LEU A 198 7.56 -20.97 1.69
CA LEU A 198 8.06 -19.72 1.13
C LEU A 198 7.97 -18.59 2.15
N ASP A 199 9.02 -17.81 2.30
CA ASP A 199 8.97 -16.59 3.07
C ASP A 199 8.21 -15.47 2.31
N VAL A 200 7.96 -14.35 2.99
CA VAL A 200 7.19 -13.24 2.42
C VAL A 200 7.88 -12.63 1.19
N ALA A 201 9.21 -12.55 1.18
CA ALA A 201 9.96 -11.99 0.05
C ALA A 201 9.93 -12.95 -1.15
N GLU A 202 10.02 -14.24 -0.93
CA GLU A 202 9.89 -15.26 -1.98
C GLU A 202 8.49 -15.26 -2.58
N ARG A 203 7.45 -15.16 -1.73
CA ARG A 203 6.05 -15.07 -2.19
C ARG A 203 5.81 -13.81 -3.03
N ALA A 204 6.35 -12.66 -2.62
CA ALA A 204 6.28 -11.43 -3.39
C ALA A 204 6.93 -11.60 -4.77
N LEU A 205 8.12 -12.19 -4.83
CA LEU A 205 8.84 -12.46 -6.08
C LEU A 205 8.04 -13.36 -7.02
N VAL A 206 7.52 -14.48 -6.52
CA VAL A 206 6.70 -15.42 -7.32
C VAL A 206 5.45 -14.74 -7.86
N ARG A 207 4.79 -13.92 -7.05
CA ARG A 207 3.63 -13.14 -7.48
C ARG A 207 4.00 -12.15 -8.58
N ASP A 208 5.09 -11.41 -8.41
CA ASP A 208 5.53 -10.42 -9.38
C ASP A 208 5.93 -11.07 -10.72
N GLN A 209 6.56 -12.26 -10.67
CA GLN A 209 6.87 -13.06 -11.87
C GLN A 209 5.60 -13.55 -12.57
N PHE A 210 4.60 -14.02 -11.81
CA PHE A 210 3.32 -14.45 -12.36
C PHE A 210 2.62 -13.33 -13.12
N TYR A 211 2.51 -12.14 -12.53
CA TYR A 211 1.85 -11.01 -13.21
C TYR A 211 2.73 -10.41 -14.30
N GLY A 212 4.05 -10.41 -14.15
CA GLY A 212 4.98 -10.01 -15.21
C GLY A 212 4.85 -10.89 -16.45
N ALA A 213 4.76 -12.20 -16.26
CA ALA A 213 4.58 -13.16 -17.37
C ALA A 213 3.30 -12.88 -18.18
N ARG A 214 2.25 -12.37 -17.56
CA ARG A 214 0.98 -12.02 -18.25
C ARG A 214 1.10 -10.84 -19.21
N ILE A 215 2.11 -10.00 -19.04
CA ILE A 215 2.40 -8.86 -19.91
C ILE A 215 3.74 -8.98 -20.65
N GLY A 216 4.37 -10.18 -20.59
CA GLY A 216 5.60 -10.47 -21.33
C GLY A 216 6.87 -9.88 -20.72
N VAL A 217 6.90 -9.60 -19.42
CA VAL A 217 8.06 -9.05 -18.71
C VAL A 217 8.49 -9.93 -17.54
N ARG A 218 9.71 -9.69 -16.99
CA ARG A 218 10.28 -10.50 -15.90
C ARG A 218 9.49 -10.36 -14.59
N ALA A 219 9.00 -9.16 -14.28
CA ALA A 219 8.30 -8.88 -13.04
C ALA A 219 7.27 -7.76 -13.22
N GLY A 220 6.07 -7.93 -12.66
CA GLY A 220 4.99 -6.96 -12.75
C GLY A 220 4.19 -6.86 -11.45
N GLU A 221 3.78 -5.66 -11.10
CA GLU A 221 2.88 -5.41 -9.97
C GLU A 221 1.46 -5.16 -10.48
N PRO A 222 0.47 -5.97 -10.04
CA PRO A 222 -0.89 -5.88 -10.51
C PRO A 222 -1.69 -4.86 -9.71
N PHE A 223 -2.56 -4.13 -10.41
CA PHE A 223 -3.52 -3.21 -9.83
C PHE A 223 -4.90 -3.40 -10.45
N TRP A 224 -5.90 -3.08 -9.66
CA TRP A 224 -7.29 -3.01 -10.11
C TRP A 224 -7.81 -1.59 -9.98
N HIS A 225 -8.51 -1.11 -11.01
CA HIS A 225 -9.18 0.18 -11.06
C HIS A 225 -10.64 -0.02 -11.44
N ASP A 226 -11.53 0.74 -10.82
CA ASP A 226 -12.95 0.71 -11.13
C ASP A 226 -13.23 1.52 -12.39
N GLY A 227 -13.53 0.81 -13.48
CA GLY A 227 -13.79 1.40 -14.78
C GLY A 227 -12.53 1.78 -15.57
N PRO A 228 -12.69 2.40 -16.73
CA PRO A 228 -11.60 2.74 -17.64
C PRO A 228 -10.75 3.90 -17.11
N LEU A 229 -9.43 3.77 -17.24
CA LEU A 229 -8.50 4.87 -17.01
C LEU A 229 -8.39 5.74 -18.27
N PRO A 230 -8.43 7.08 -18.16
CA PRO A 230 -8.23 7.96 -19.30
C PRO A 230 -6.77 7.92 -19.77
N VAL A 231 -6.52 7.46 -20.98
CA VAL A 231 -5.22 7.51 -21.64
C VAL A 231 -5.18 8.74 -22.55
N ARG A 232 -4.25 9.65 -22.32
CA ARG A 232 -4.11 10.89 -23.12
C ARG A 232 -3.20 10.70 -24.33
N ASP A 233 -2.30 9.75 -24.25
CA ASP A 233 -1.34 9.43 -25.30
C ASP A 233 -1.18 7.93 -25.38
N VAL A 234 -1.33 7.38 -26.58
CA VAL A 234 -1.18 5.93 -26.84
C VAL A 234 0.22 5.55 -27.27
N ALA A 235 1.12 6.52 -27.53
CA ALA A 235 2.49 6.23 -27.96
C ALA A 235 3.25 5.34 -26.98
N PRO A 236 3.09 5.48 -25.62
CA PRO A 236 3.73 4.57 -24.67
C PRO A 236 3.28 3.09 -24.80
N LEU A 237 2.16 2.80 -25.50
CA LEU A 237 1.68 1.43 -25.74
C LEU A 237 2.41 0.77 -26.93
N LEU A 238 3.23 1.51 -27.65
CA LEU A 238 3.95 1.00 -28.82
C LEU A 238 5.31 0.38 -28.48
N GLY A 239 5.75 0.43 -27.20
CA GLY A 239 7.01 -0.14 -26.72
C GLY A 239 8.15 0.86 -26.68
#